data_cb95af01864e9f1063441ae9be76a8af
#
_entry.id   cb95af01864e9f1063441ae9be76a8af
#
_cell.length_a   1.000
_cell.length_b   1.000
_cell.length_c   1.000
_cell.angle_alpha   90.00
_cell.angle_beta   90.00
_cell.angle_gamma   90.00
#
_symmetry.space_group_name_H-M   'P 1'
#
loop_
_entity.id
_entity.type
_entity.pdbx_description
1 polymer ?
#
loop_
_entity_poly.entity_id
_entity_poly.type
_entity_poly.pdbx_seq_one_letter_code
_entity_poly.pdbx_strand_id
1 'polypeptide(L)'
;IDVYIRTFCMLILTVGSIFGAYDIGKTVTVDTKYVEIDVYSFGLVEPNTAFLTLFITINILLYYNYEKLNWKWFVATTAIAIGFYEFTFCRTGIAVFFFNWLLIIFEKLIKNHRVKIILALSVPVGTIFSFITMLVYNASNPLMKLMNHLVSGRIYIMNSYFKDQGISFLPRTQEIFYASYHGLIDNTYMFVFLYCGVIVALLFFAAVCWNLFRLYRGRYYKELVMIGCMALYAVLEQFVMNGFMNIYILLCAALLYPGIMDGMKPSQD
;
A
#
# COMPACT_ATOMS: atom_id res chain seq x y z
N ILE A 1 -19.40 4.30 -7.63
CA ILE A 1 -19.90 2.95 -7.30
C ILE A 1 -18.91 2.24 -6.38
N ASP A 2 -17.62 2.11 -6.75
CA ASP A 2 -16.61 1.39 -5.95
C ASP A 2 -16.46 1.92 -4.51
N VAL A 3 -16.43 3.24 -4.31
CA VAL A 3 -16.41 3.86 -2.96
C VAL A 3 -17.62 3.43 -2.13
N TYR A 4 -18.80 3.42 -2.72
CA TYR A 4 -20.01 3.01 -1.99
C TYR A 4 -19.98 1.53 -1.62
N ILE A 5 -19.54 0.67 -2.53
CA ILE A 5 -19.40 -0.76 -2.26
C ILE A 5 -18.40 -1.00 -1.13
N ARG A 6 -17.21 -0.39 -1.19
CA ARG A 6 -16.18 -0.53 -0.15
C ARG A 6 -16.66 0.00 1.19
N THR A 7 -17.27 1.20 1.21
CA THR A 7 -17.81 1.79 2.43
C THR A 7 -18.90 0.90 3.03
N PHE A 8 -19.78 0.36 2.21
CA PHE A 8 -20.83 -0.56 2.66
C PHE A 8 -20.25 -1.86 3.22
N CYS A 9 -19.30 -2.48 2.53
CA CYS A 9 -18.61 -3.67 3.04
C CYS A 9 -17.89 -3.40 4.36
N MET A 10 -17.16 -2.29 4.48
CA MET A 10 -16.48 -1.92 5.70
C MET A 10 -17.46 -1.66 6.85
N LEU A 11 -18.60 -1.04 6.57
CA LEU A 11 -19.64 -0.77 7.55
C LEU A 11 -20.28 -2.06 8.06
N ILE A 12 -20.59 -3.00 7.15
CA ILE A 12 -21.10 -4.33 7.53
C ILE A 12 -20.09 -5.07 8.41
N LEU A 13 -18.80 -5.08 8.00
CA LEU A 13 -17.74 -5.73 8.76
C LEU A 13 -17.60 -5.12 10.16
N THR A 14 -17.61 -3.79 10.25
CA THR A 14 -17.49 -3.07 11.52
C THR A 14 -18.70 -3.33 12.43
N VAL A 15 -19.91 -3.20 11.89
CA VAL A 15 -21.14 -3.46 12.65
C VAL A 15 -21.24 -4.93 13.05
N GLY A 16 -20.92 -5.85 12.14
CA GLY A 16 -20.91 -7.28 12.42
C GLY A 16 -19.94 -7.62 13.55
N SER A 17 -18.73 -7.02 13.58
CA SER A 17 -17.77 -7.23 14.66
C SER A 17 -18.27 -6.69 16.01
N ILE A 18 -18.91 -5.51 16.04
CA ILE A 18 -19.45 -4.91 17.27
C ILE A 18 -20.55 -5.82 17.86
N PHE A 19 -21.39 -6.39 17.04
CA PHE A 19 -22.49 -7.23 17.49
C PHE A 19 -22.13 -8.72 17.66
N GLY A 20 -20.87 -9.11 17.41
CA GLY A 20 -20.44 -10.50 17.51
C GLY A 20 -21.19 -11.45 16.56
N ALA A 21 -21.92 -10.91 15.55
CA ALA A 21 -22.76 -11.66 14.63
C ALA A 21 -21.94 -12.57 13.69
N TYR A 22 -20.65 -12.31 13.58
CA TYR A 22 -19.69 -13.10 12.80
C TYR A 22 -18.48 -13.33 13.69
N ASP A 23 -17.80 -14.45 13.51
CA ASP A 23 -16.46 -14.72 14.08
C ASP A 23 -15.39 -13.85 13.33
N ILE A 24 -15.67 -12.56 13.28
CA ILE A 24 -14.94 -11.56 12.51
C ILE A 24 -13.74 -11.02 13.27
N GLY A 25 -13.69 -11.24 14.55
CA GLY A 25 -12.60 -10.85 15.41
C GLY A 25 -11.74 -12.04 15.77
N LYS A 26 -10.90 -12.55 14.87
CA LYS A 26 -9.72 -13.24 15.37
C LYS A 26 -8.88 -12.16 16.07
N THR A 27 -8.95 -12.15 17.39
CA THR A 27 -7.95 -11.52 18.21
C THR A 27 -6.62 -12.21 17.90
N VAL A 28 -5.74 -11.52 17.24
CA VAL A 28 -4.34 -11.94 17.12
C VAL A 28 -3.62 -11.27 18.26
N THR A 29 -3.14 -12.07 19.21
CA THR A 29 -2.28 -11.57 20.28
C THR A 29 -0.96 -11.12 19.63
N VAL A 30 -0.74 -9.82 19.55
CA VAL A 30 0.55 -9.29 19.11
C VAL A 30 1.44 -9.18 20.32
N ASP A 31 2.43 -10.06 20.39
CA ASP A 31 3.50 -9.96 21.40
C ASP A 31 4.33 -8.70 21.08
N THR A 32 3.95 -7.60 21.68
CA THR A 32 4.85 -6.48 21.81
C THR A 32 5.71 -6.76 23.04
N LYS A 33 7.00 -6.46 22.97
CA LYS A 33 8.06 -6.74 23.94
C LYS A 33 7.68 -6.54 25.43
N TYR A 34 6.49 -6.03 25.74
CA TYR A 34 6.04 -5.67 27.10
C TYR A 34 4.55 -5.88 27.40
N VAL A 35 3.68 -6.03 26.38
CA VAL A 35 2.23 -6.16 26.57
C VAL A 35 1.64 -7.01 25.43
N GLU A 36 0.88 -8.03 25.77
CA GLU A 36 0.00 -8.72 24.83
C GLU A 36 -1.18 -7.79 24.52
N ILE A 37 -1.36 -7.47 23.26
CA ILE A 37 -2.46 -6.61 22.78
C ILE A 37 -3.33 -7.43 21.84
N ASP A 38 -4.62 -7.50 22.15
CA ASP A 38 -5.61 -8.07 21.25
C ASP A 38 -5.90 -7.08 20.14
N VAL A 39 -5.72 -7.52 18.90
CA VAL A 39 -5.98 -6.72 17.69
C VAL A 39 -7.05 -7.38 16.83
N TYR A 40 -7.87 -6.56 16.18
CA TYR A 40 -9.01 -7.02 15.39
C TYR A 40 -8.70 -6.97 13.90
N SER A 41 -9.03 -8.04 13.19
CA SER A 41 -8.88 -8.12 11.73
C SER A 41 -10.17 -7.82 10.95
N PHE A 42 -11.29 -7.63 11.63
CA PHE A 42 -12.61 -7.36 11.04
C PHE A 42 -13.02 -8.38 9.95
N GLY A 43 -12.73 -9.65 10.18
CA GLY A 43 -13.01 -10.75 9.23
C GLY A 43 -12.05 -10.83 8.04
N LEU A 44 -11.02 -9.98 8.01
CA LEU A 44 -9.93 -10.09 7.06
C LEU A 44 -8.81 -10.94 7.64
N VAL A 45 -7.89 -11.40 6.79
CA VAL A 45 -6.85 -12.37 7.20
C VAL A 45 -5.97 -11.80 8.33
N GLU A 46 -5.69 -10.50 8.27
CA GLU A 46 -4.81 -9.81 9.21
C GLU A 46 -5.28 -8.38 9.51
N PRO A 47 -4.95 -7.83 10.70
CA PRO A 47 -5.27 -6.44 11.05
C PRO A 47 -4.68 -5.40 10.09
N ASN A 48 -3.48 -5.65 9.55
CA ASN A 48 -2.86 -4.79 8.54
C ASN A 48 -3.69 -4.72 7.26
N THR A 49 -4.25 -5.86 6.83
CA THR A 49 -5.14 -5.96 5.67
C THR A 49 -6.43 -5.19 5.90
N ALA A 50 -6.96 -5.21 7.13
CA ALA A 50 -8.14 -4.42 7.51
C ALA A 50 -7.86 -2.92 7.40
N PHE A 51 -6.75 -2.45 7.98
CA PHE A 51 -6.37 -1.04 7.89
C PHE A 51 -6.07 -0.61 6.45
N LEU A 52 -5.39 -1.45 5.66
CA LEU A 52 -5.13 -1.20 4.25
C LEU A 52 -6.45 -1.01 3.46
N THR A 53 -7.45 -1.85 3.72
CA THR A 53 -8.77 -1.73 3.08
C THR A 53 -9.45 -0.41 3.42
N LEU A 54 -9.42 0.00 4.69
CA LEU A 54 -9.89 1.31 5.12
C LEU A 54 -9.12 2.44 4.43
N PHE A 55 -7.78 2.35 4.44
CA PHE A 55 -6.92 3.35 3.82
C PHE A 55 -7.21 3.54 2.34
N ILE A 56 -7.37 2.46 1.58
CA ILE A 56 -7.73 2.51 0.15
C ILE A 56 -9.09 3.18 -0.02
N THR A 57 -10.07 2.83 0.81
CA THR A 57 -11.41 3.42 0.77
C THR A 57 -11.37 4.92 1.03
N ILE A 58 -10.63 5.35 2.05
CA ILE A 58 -10.41 6.78 2.34
C ILE A 58 -9.68 7.46 1.18
N ASN A 59 -8.62 6.85 0.64
CA ASN A 59 -7.83 7.44 -0.44
C ASN A 59 -8.68 7.67 -1.70
N ILE A 60 -9.52 6.71 -2.09
CA ILE A 60 -10.46 6.87 -3.20
C ILE A 60 -11.52 7.96 -2.90
N LEU A 61 -12.01 8.03 -1.67
CA LEU A 61 -12.96 9.06 -1.23
C LEU A 61 -12.36 10.47 -1.30
N LEU A 62 -11.11 10.62 -0.82
CA LEU A 62 -10.36 11.87 -0.89
C LEU A 62 -10.09 12.26 -2.35
N TYR A 63 -9.71 11.30 -3.20
CA TYR A 63 -9.52 11.51 -4.62
C TYR A 63 -10.79 12.03 -5.30
N TYR A 64 -11.93 11.39 -5.05
CA TYR A 64 -13.21 11.81 -5.62
C TYR A 64 -13.63 13.23 -5.20
N ASN A 65 -13.31 13.62 -3.97
CA ASN A 65 -13.64 14.94 -3.43
C ASN A 65 -12.45 15.91 -3.47
N TYR A 66 -11.39 15.62 -4.24
CA TYR A 66 -10.10 16.30 -4.16
C TYR A 66 -10.20 17.83 -4.17
N GLU A 67 -11.01 18.40 -5.09
CA GLU A 67 -11.21 19.84 -5.22
C GLU A 67 -11.94 20.47 -4.02
N LYS A 68 -12.76 19.68 -3.33
CA LYS A 68 -13.58 20.12 -2.19
C LYS A 68 -12.92 19.85 -0.83
N LEU A 69 -11.71 19.28 -0.84
CA LEU A 69 -11.02 18.94 0.40
C LEU A 69 -10.71 20.20 1.21
N ASN A 70 -11.07 20.14 2.49
CA ASN A 70 -10.83 21.17 3.48
C ASN A 70 -10.48 20.52 4.82
N TRP A 71 -10.26 21.35 5.87
CA TRP A 71 -9.89 20.88 7.18
C TRP A 71 -10.92 19.91 7.82
N LYS A 72 -12.22 20.00 7.45
CA LYS A 72 -13.26 19.10 7.96
C LYS A 72 -13.04 17.66 7.46
N TRP A 73 -12.64 17.51 6.21
CA TRP A 73 -12.26 16.22 5.64
C TRP A 73 -11.06 15.62 6.38
N PHE A 74 -10.05 16.47 6.67
CA PHE A 74 -8.89 16.04 7.45
C PHE A 74 -9.31 15.52 8.83
N VAL A 75 -10.09 16.30 9.56
CA VAL A 75 -10.55 15.91 10.92
C VAL A 75 -11.40 14.64 10.86
N ALA A 76 -12.38 14.56 9.95
CA ALA A 76 -13.28 13.42 9.84
C ALA A 76 -12.54 12.13 9.51
N THR A 77 -11.67 12.14 8.48
CA THR A 77 -10.92 10.95 8.09
C THR A 77 -9.84 10.58 9.10
N THR A 78 -9.25 11.57 9.80
CA THR A 78 -8.30 11.32 10.88
C THR A 78 -8.99 10.66 12.08
N ALA A 79 -10.17 11.11 12.47
CA ALA A 79 -10.94 10.49 13.54
C ALA A 79 -11.27 9.03 13.22
N ILE A 80 -11.70 8.75 11.98
CA ILE A 80 -11.96 7.38 11.51
C ILE A 80 -10.67 6.54 11.54
N ALA A 81 -9.56 7.08 11.01
CA ALA A 81 -8.30 6.35 10.94
C ALA A 81 -7.72 6.05 12.34
N ILE A 82 -7.79 7.01 13.28
CA ILE A 82 -7.36 6.81 14.66
C ILE A 82 -8.26 5.79 15.35
N GLY A 83 -9.60 5.94 15.25
CA GLY A 83 -10.53 4.98 15.82
C GLY A 83 -10.27 3.56 15.32
N PHE A 84 -9.99 3.39 14.02
CA PHE A 84 -9.69 2.08 13.44
C PHE A 84 -8.29 1.57 13.84
N TYR A 85 -7.33 2.48 14.05
CA TYR A 85 -6.01 2.14 14.57
C TYR A 85 -6.06 1.53 15.98
N GLU A 86 -6.92 2.04 16.85
CA GLU A 86 -7.10 1.50 18.21
C GLU A 86 -7.53 0.02 18.20
N PHE A 87 -8.26 -0.40 17.18
CA PHE A 87 -8.65 -1.81 17.02
C PHE A 87 -7.63 -2.66 16.28
N THR A 88 -6.97 -2.13 15.27
CA THR A 88 -6.05 -2.89 14.42
C THR A 88 -4.60 -2.81 14.84
N PHE A 89 -4.24 -1.79 15.59
CA PHE A 89 -2.87 -1.46 16.00
C PHE A 89 -1.87 -1.40 14.82
N CYS A 90 -2.36 -1.06 13.62
CA CYS A 90 -1.58 -1.02 12.38
C CYS A 90 -0.74 0.26 12.29
N ARG A 91 0.47 0.25 12.86
CA ARG A 91 1.39 1.41 12.89
C ARG A 91 1.77 1.89 11.49
N THR A 92 2.03 0.98 10.57
CA THR A 92 2.37 1.30 9.19
C THR A 92 1.22 1.99 8.47
N GLY A 93 0.01 1.49 8.67
CA GLY A 93 -1.19 2.06 8.06
C GLY A 93 -1.45 3.49 8.49
N ILE A 94 -1.41 3.77 9.81
CA ILE A 94 -1.64 5.13 10.31
C ILE A 94 -0.54 6.10 9.86
N ALA A 95 0.72 5.66 9.80
CA ALA A 95 1.83 6.48 9.30
C ALA A 95 1.64 6.85 7.82
N VAL A 96 1.26 5.88 6.97
CA VAL A 96 0.98 6.12 5.55
C VAL A 96 -0.26 6.99 5.36
N PHE A 97 -1.27 6.86 6.22
CA PHE A 97 -2.44 7.73 6.21
C PHE A 97 -2.06 9.22 6.41
N PHE A 98 -1.24 9.53 7.41
CA PHE A 98 -0.77 10.91 7.61
C PHE A 98 0.14 11.38 6.49
N PHE A 99 0.96 10.50 5.94
CA PHE A 99 1.78 10.82 4.78
C PHE A 99 0.94 11.14 3.54
N ASN A 100 -0.18 10.45 3.33
CA ASN A 100 -1.13 10.77 2.25
C ASN A 100 -1.67 12.20 2.39
N TRP A 101 -2.09 12.61 3.59
CA TRP A 101 -2.52 13.98 3.83
C TRP A 101 -1.41 15.00 3.61
N LEU A 102 -0.20 14.66 4.02
CA LEU A 102 0.97 15.50 3.75
C LEU A 102 1.16 15.70 2.24
N LEU A 103 1.10 14.65 1.43
CA LEU A 103 1.21 14.74 -0.02
C LEU A 103 0.10 15.59 -0.64
N ILE A 104 -1.15 15.45 -0.19
CA ILE A 104 -2.28 16.25 -0.64
C ILE A 104 -2.05 17.75 -0.32
N ILE A 105 -1.60 18.04 0.90
CA ILE A 105 -1.30 19.41 1.33
C ILE A 105 -0.14 19.99 0.49
N PHE A 106 0.94 19.23 0.31
CA PHE A 106 2.08 19.67 -0.49
C PHE A 106 1.71 19.89 -1.95
N GLU A 107 0.90 19.04 -2.55
CA GLU A 107 0.46 19.24 -3.93
C GLU A 107 -0.38 20.50 -4.07
N LYS A 108 -1.35 20.72 -3.17
CA LYS A 108 -2.25 21.87 -3.21
C LYS A 108 -1.56 23.22 -2.90
N LEU A 109 -0.64 23.25 -1.91
CA LEU A 109 -0.03 24.48 -1.44
C LEU A 109 1.21 24.86 -2.24
N ILE A 110 2.06 23.88 -2.56
CA ILE A 110 3.39 24.16 -3.07
C ILE A 110 3.41 24.24 -4.59
N LYS A 111 2.47 23.53 -5.27
CA LYS A 111 2.39 23.41 -6.73
C LYS A 111 3.77 23.18 -7.39
N ASN A 112 4.69 22.56 -6.66
CA ASN A 112 6.09 22.46 -7.05
C ASN A 112 6.28 21.30 -8.04
N HIS A 113 6.84 21.63 -9.19
CA HIS A 113 7.16 20.65 -10.23
C HIS A 113 8.04 19.48 -9.72
N ARG A 114 8.97 19.75 -8.78
CA ARG A 114 9.84 18.70 -8.21
C ARG A 114 9.06 17.64 -7.42
N VAL A 115 8.04 18.04 -6.68
CA VAL A 115 7.17 17.08 -5.95
C VAL A 115 6.45 16.15 -6.94
N LYS A 116 5.98 16.70 -8.05
CA LYS A 116 5.30 15.96 -9.10
C LYS A 116 6.22 14.92 -9.76
N ILE A 117 7.50 15.27 -9.96
CA ILE A 117 8.53 14.32 -10.45
C ILE A 117 8.77 13.20 -9.43
N ILE A 118 8.90 13.53 -8.14
CA ILE A 118 9.09 12.54 -7.08
C ILE A 118 7.92 11.55 -7.04
N LEU A 119 6.69 12.05 -7.16
CA LEU A 119 5.49 11.20 -7.21
C LEU A 119 5.48 10.30 -8.46
N ALA A 120 5.87 10.81 -9.62
CA ALA A 120 5.97 10.02 -10.85
C ALA A 120 7.06 8.93 -10.75
N LEU A 121 8.10 9.17 -9.97
CA LEU A 121 9.20 8.22 -9.72
C LEU A 121 8.97 7.34 -8.48
N SER A 122 7.84 7.45 -7.80
CA SER A 122 7.57 6.75 -6.52
C SER A 122 7.72 5.23 -6.64
N VAL A 123 7.21 4.64 -7.71
CA VAL A 123 7.28 3.18 -7.94
C VAL A 123 8.71 2.73 -8.25
N PRO A 124 9.45 3.30 -9.22
CA PRO A 124 10.83 2.90 -9.46
C PRO A 124 11.72 3.14 -8.24
N VAL A 125 11.54 4.24 -7.50
CA VAL A 125 12.29 4.53 -6.27
C VAL A 125 11.95 3.50 -5.18
N GLY A 126 10.67 3.19 -4.96
CA GLY A 126 10.24 2.15 -4.00
C GLY A 126 10.79 0.76 -4.36
N THR A 127 10.80 0.42 -5.66
CA THR A 127 11.36 -0.83 -6.16
C THR A 127 12.86 -0.92 -5.90
N ILE A 128 13.62 0.11 -6.29
CA ILE A 128 15.08 0.17 -6.09
C ILE A 128 15.43 0.14 -4.60
N PHE A 129 14.72 0.91 -3.79
CA PHE A 129 14.91 0.94 -2.34
C PHE A 129 14.68 -0.45 -1.72
N SER A 130 13.58 -1.12 -2.06
CA SER A 130 13.27 -2.45 -1.57
C SER A 130 14.32 -3.48 -2.00
N PHE A 131 14.79 -3.39 -3.25
CA PHE A 131 15.81 -4.28 -3.78
C PHE A 131 17.15 -4.09 -3.08
N ILE A 132 17.60 -2.85 -2.93
CA ILE A 132 18.86 -2.54 -2.24
C ILE A 132 18.80 -3.00 -0.78
N THR A 133 17.73 -2.67 -0.06
CA THR A 133 17.61 -3.06 1.35
C THR A 133 17.57 -4.57 1.54
N MET A 134 16.94 -5.31 0.62
CA MET A 134 16.97 -6.77 0.60
C MET A 134 18.38 -7.32 0.39
N LEU A 135 19.13 -6.80 -0.59
CA LEU A 135 20.46 -7.30 -0.93
C LEU A 135 21.53 -6.97 0.12
N VAL A 136 21.49 -5.75 0.67
CA VAL A 136 22.52 -5.22 1.56
C VAL A 136 22.24 -5.56 3.03
N TYR A 137 21.10 -6.18 3.34
CA TYR A 137 20.72 -6.46 4.71
C TYR A 137 21.78 -7.32 5.43
N ASN A 138 22.27 -6.79 6.54
CA ASN A 138 23.16 -7.47 7.46
C ASN A 138 22.73 -7.18 8.90
N ALA A 139 22.36 -8.24 9.63
CA ALA A 139 21.89 -8.14 11.01
C ALA A 139 22.96 -7.59 11.98
N SER A 140 24.24 -7.64 11.63
CA SER A 140 25.34 -7.08 12.43
C SER A 140 25.48 -5.57 12.25
N ASN A 141 24.89 -4.98 11.22
CA ASN A 141 24.93 -3.54 10.98
C ASN A 141 23.83 -2.83 11.80
N PRO A 142 24.20 -1.90 12.72
CA PRO A 142 23.22 -1.23 13.58
C PRO A 142 22.15 -0.46 12.80
N LEU A 143 22.53 0.19 11.69
CA LEU A 143 21.57 0.94 10.84
C LEU A 143 20.58 -0.02 10.19
N MET A 144 21.04 -1.14 9.62
CA MET A 144 20.16 -2.13 8.99
C MET A 144 19.26 -2.80 10.03
N LYS A 145 19.75 -3.03 11.24
CA LYS A 145 18.95 -3.54 12.35
C LYS A 145 17.85 -2.56 12.74
N LEU A 146 18.17 -1.26 12.83
CA LEU A 146 17.21 -0.21 13.11
C LEU A 146 16.15 -0.12 12.01
N MET A 147 16.56 -0.07 10.74
CA MET A 147 15.65 -0.04 9.60
C MET A 147 14.70 -1.25 9.61
N ASN A 148 15.25 -2.44 9.83
CA ASN A 148 14.46 -3.66 9.90
C ASN A 148 13.45 -3.64 11.06
N HIS A 149 13.85 -3.09 12.22
CA HIS A 149 12.95 -2.91 13.35
C HIS A 149 11.81 -1.92 13.05
N LEU A 150 12.11 -0.80 12.36
CA LEU A 150 11.11 0.19 11.96
C LEU A 150 10.04 -0.38 11.01
N VAL A 151 10.43 -1.33 10.16
CA VAL A 151 9.51 -2.01 9.24
C VAL A 151 9.10 -3.41 9.74
N SER A 152 9.13 -3.63 11.04
CA SER A 152 8.63 -4.86 11.70
C SER A 152 9.24 -6.17 11.17
N GLY A 153 10.54 -6.17 10.86
CA GLY A 153 11.25 -7.37 10.43
C GLY A 153 11.20 -7.69 8.93
N ARG A 154 10.46 -6.92 8.14
CA ARG A 154 10.20 -7.20 6.72
C ARG A 154 11.46 -7.29 5.86
N ILE A 155 12.49 -6.47 6.15
CA ILE A 155 13.76 -6.52 5.40
C ILE A 155 14.47 -7.86 5.62
N TYR A 156 14.49 -8.35 6.85
CA TYR A 156 15.05 -9.65 7.18
C TYR A 156 14.33 -10.78 6.44
N ILE A 157 13.00 -10.77 6.44
CA ILE A 157 12.19 -11.79 5.76
C ILE A 157 12.51 -11.82 4.26
N MET A 158 12.53 -10.67 3.58
CA MET A 158 12.87 -10.57 2.16
C MET A 158 14.28 -11.08 1.87
N ASN A 159 15.27 -10.71 2.70
CA ASN A 159 16.66 -11.16 2.55
C ASN A 159 16.78 -12.67 2.75
N SER A 160 16.05 -13.26 3.70
CA SER A 160 16.05 -14.70 3.95
C SER A 160 15.49 -15.46 2.75
N TYR A 161 14.33 -15.05 2.21
CA TYR A 161 13.80 -15.62 0.97
C TYR A 161 14.77 -15.52 -0.19
N PHE A 162 15.40 -14.36 -0.35
CA PHE A 162 16.37 -14.16 -1.43
C PHE A 162 17.59 -15.09 -1.27
N LYS A 163 18.10 -15.27 -0.06
CA LYS A 163 19.25 -16.17 0.21
C LYS A 163 18.91 -17.63 -0.04
N ASP A 164 17.70 -18.05 0.33
CA ASP A 164 17.31 -19.46 0.24
C ASP A 164 16.91 -19.85 -1.18
N GLN A 165 16.20 -19.00 -1.86
CA GLN A 165 15.56 -19.35 -3.14
C GLN A 165 16.08 -18.53 -4.33
N GLY A 166 16.78 -17.42 -4.09
CA GLY A 166 17.19 -16.49 -5.14
C GLY A 166 16.00 -15.84 -5.84
N ILE A 167 16.24 -15.30 -7.02
CA ILE A 167 15.22 -14.73 -7.91
C ILE A 167 15.03 -15.64 -9.11
N SER A 168 13.78 -16.01 -9.40
CA SER A 168 13.42 -16.83 -10.56
C SER A 168 13.12 -15.96 -11.77
N PHE A 169 13.35 -16.47 -12.99
CA PHE A 169 12.88 -15.83 -14.21
C PHE A 169 11.37 -15.98 -14.40
N LEU A 170 10.80 -17.12 -14.02
CA LEU A 170 9.38 -17.47 -14.16
C LEU A 170 8.70 -17.53 -12.79
N PRO A 171 7.37 -17.45 -12.76
CA PRO A 171 6.61 -17.60 -11.52
C PRO A 171 6.91 -18.93 -10.83
N ARG A 172 6.93 -18.91 -9.51
CA ARG A 172 7.08 -20.09 -8.66
C ARG A 172 5.72 -20.68 -8.33
N THR A 173 5.68 -21.99 -8.12
CA THR A 173 4.50 -22.61 -7.50
C THR A 173 4.40 -22.18 -6.05
N GLN A 174 3.18 -22.16 -5.53
CA GLN A 174 2.93 -21.80 -4.14
C GLN A 174 3.66 -22.72 -3.16
N GLU A 175 3.71 -24.02 -3.46
CA GLU A 175 4.42 -25.02 -2.65
C GLU A 175 5.91 -24.70 -2.53
N ILE A 176 6.58 -24.38 -3.64
CA ILE A 176 8.00 -24.01 -3.64
C ILE A 176 8.23 -22.72 -2.89
N PHE A 177 7.34 -21.74 -3.08
CA PHE A 177 7.50 -20.42 -2.45
C PHE A 177 7.36 -20.49 -0.93
N TYR A 178 6.39 -21.27 -0.42
CA TYR A 178 6.17 -21.43 1.01
C TYR A 178 6.95 -22.56 1.66
N ALA A 179 7.77 -23.30 0.91
CA ALA A 179 8.60 -24.39 1.45
C ALA A 179 9.63 -23.88 2.48
N SER A 180 10.15 -22.66 2.30
CA SER A 180 11.00 -22.02 3.30
C SER A 180 10.12 -21.07 4.13
N TYR A 181 9.79 -21.51 5.34
CA TYR A 181 8.92 -20.73 6.25
C TYR A 181 9.73 -19.60 6.93
N HIS A 182 9.77 -18.44 6.28
CA HIS A 182 10.37 -17.22 6.84
C HIS A 182 9.33 -16.14 7.19
N GLY A 183 8.04 -16.43 7.07
CA GLY A 183 6.95 -15.48 7.21
C GLY A 183 6.44 -14.96 5.87
N LEU A 184 5.49 -14.05 5.90
CA LEU A 184 4.92 -13.45 4.69
C LEU A 184 5.81 -12.32 4.17
N ILE A 185 5.96 -12.24 2.84
CA ILE A 185 6.63 -11.10 2.21
C ILE A 185 5.61 -9.97 2.06
N ASP A 186 5.62 -9.05 3.03
CA ASP A 186 4.70 -7.90 3.05
C ASP A 186 5.13 -6.74 2.14
N ASN A 187 6.21 -6.86 1.41
CA ASN A 187 6.65 -5.86 0.46
C ASN A 187 6.18 -6.24 -0.94
N THR A 188 5.29 -5.46 -1.53
CA THR A 188 4.73 -5.71 -2.86
C THR A 188 5.80 -5.84 -3.94
N TYR A 189 6.81 -4.97 -3.93
CA TYR A 189 7.86 -4.96 -4.96
C TYR A 189 8.65 -6.27 -4.94
N MET A 190 9.11 -6.65 -3.76
CA MET A 190 9.91 -7.89 -3.62
C MET A 190 9.05 -9.14 -3.75
N PHE A 191 7.79 -9.10 -3.31
CA PHE A 191 6.86 -10.19 -3.55
C PHE A 191 6.73 -10.49 -5.06
N VAL A 192 6.53 -9.47 -5.89
CA VAL A 192 6.41 -9.65 -7.35
C VAL A 192 7.69 -10.23 -7.94
N PHE A 193 8.88 -9.77 -7.53
CA PHE A 193 10.15 -10.32 -8.00
C PHE A 193 10.40 -11.75 -7.53
N LEU A 194 10.17 -12.03 -6.25
CA LEU A 194 10.51 -13.32 -5.65
C LEU A 194 9.49 -14.40 -5.99
N TYR A 195 8.19 -14.05 -6.06
CA TYR A 195 7.12 -14.99 -6.35
C TYR A 195 6.77 -15.08 -7.83
N CYS A 196 6.50 -13.93 -8.48
CA CYS A 196 6.08 -13.91 -9.89
C CYS A 196 7.24 -14.01 -10.87
N GLY A 197 8.49 -13.83 -10.41
CA GLY A 197 9.69 -13.89 -11.22
C GLY A 197 10.00 -12.61 -12.00
N VAL A 198 11.22 -12.54 -12.54
CA VAL A 198 11.77 -11.33 -13.18
C VAL A 198 10.94 -10.87 -14.38
N ILE A 199 10.52 -11.79 -15.24
CA ILE A 199 9.80 -11.44 -16.47
C ILE A 199 8.48 -10.75 -16.14
N VAL A 200 7.68 -11.35 -15.25
CA VAL A 200 6.38 -10.77 -14.82
C VAL A 200 6.60 -9.47 -14.08
N ALA A 201 7.61 -9.40 -13.20
CA ALA A 201 7.94 -8.19 -12.47
C ALA A 201 8.31 -7.04 -13.40
N LEU A 202 9.18 -7.26 -14.39
CA LEU A 202 9.57 -6.22 -15.33
C LEU A 202 8.38 -5.73 -16.17
N LEU A 203 7.54 -6.63 -16.68
CA LEU A 203 6.34 -6.26 -17.44
C LEU A 203 5.36 -5.44 -16.57
N PHE A 204 5.11 -5.90 -15.36
CA PHE A 204 4.22 -5.21 -14.41
C PHE A 204 4.73 -3.81 -14.08
N PHE A 205 6.00 -3.68 -13.67
CA PHE A 205 6.56 -2.39 -13.30
C PHE A 205 6.73 -1.46 -14.51
N ALA A 206 7.06 -1.98 -15.68
CA ALA A 206 7.08 -1.18 -16.90
C ALA A 206 5.70 -0.59 -17.23
N ALA A 207 4.64 -1.39 -17.10
CA ALA A 207 3.27 -0.92 -17.30
C ALA A 207 2.87 0.15 -16.27
N VAL A 208 3.20 -0.05 -14.98
CA VAL A 208 2.91 0.92 -13.93
C VAL A 208 3.70 2.21 -14.12
N CYS A 209 5.01 2.13 -14.41
CA CYS A 209 5.86 3.29 -14.66
C CYS A 209 5.39 4.08 -15.91
N TRP A 210 5.00 3.37 -16.96
CA TRP A 210 4.43 3.99 -18.16
C TRP A 210 3.17 4.79 -17.84
N ASN A 211 2.29 4.23 -16.99
CA ASN A 211 1.09 4.92 -16.54
C ASN A 211 1.41 6.17 -15.74
N LEU A 212 2.32 6.06 -14.77
CA LEU A 212 2.75 7.21 -13.97
C LEU A 212 3.35 8.32 -14.84
N PHE A 213 4.16 7.95 -15.84
CA PHE A 213 4.72 8.90 -16.80
C PHE A 213 3.61 9.59 -17.62
N ARG A 214 2.60 8.85 -18.08
CA ARG A 214 1.43 9.44 -18.78
C ARG A 214 0.65 10.40 -17.89
N LEU A 215 0.38 10.03 -16.65
CA LEU A 215 -0.29 10.89 -15.68
C LEU A 215 0.49 12.18 -15.43
N TYR A 216 1.82 12.05 -15.23
CA TYR A 216 2.70 13.20 -15.07
C TYR A 216 2.67 14.12 -16.29
N ARG A 217 2.84 13.57 -17.49
CA ARG A 217 2.84 14.33 -18.74
C ARG A 217 1.49 14.97 -19.04
N GLY A 218 0.38 14.30 -18.68
CA GLY A 218 -0.99 14.80 -18.83
C GLY A 218 -1.41 15.77 -17.73
N ARG A 219 -0.54 16.06 -16.73
CA ARG A 219 -0.83 16.94 -15.58
C ARG A 219 -1.95 16.43 -14.66
N TYR A 220 -2.14 15.11 -14.57
CA TYR A 220 -3.11 14.47 -13.68
C TYR A 220 -2.51 14.30 -12.28
N TYR A 221 -2.33 15.41 -11.56
CA TYR A 221 -1.54 15.43 -10.33
C TYR A 221 -2.24 14.80 -9.13
N LYS A 222 -3.56 14.90 -9.03
CA LYS A 222 -4.33 14.23 -7.99
C LYS A 222 -4.22 12.70 -8.08
N GLU A 223 -4.21 12.16 -9.31
CA GLU A 223 -3.96 10.75 -9.58
C GLU A 223 -2.54 10.35 -9.16
N LEU A 224 -1.56 11.19 -9.45
CA LEU A 224 -0.18 10.96 -9.01
C LEU A 224 -0.03 10.95 -7.50
N VAL A 225 -0.74 11.82 -6.77
CA VAL A 225 -0.74 11.82 -5.28
C VAL A 225 -1.29 10.51 -4.76
N MET A 226 -2.45 10.09 -5.26
CA MET A 226 -3.08 8.84 -4.85
C MET A 226 -2.15 7.63 -5.05
N ILE A 227 -1.54 7.54 -6.23
CA ILE A 227 -0.67 6.42 -6.58
C ILE A 227 0.67 6.49 -5.86
N GLY A 228 1.25 7.69 -5.71
CA GLY A 228 2.48 7.88 -4.97
C GLY A 228 2.35 7.42 -3.51
N CYS A 229 1.20 7.68 -2.90
CA CYS A 229 0.91 7.17 -1.57
C CYS A 229 0.77 5.64 -1.54
N MET A 230 0.08 5.06 -2.52
CA MET A 230 0.00 3.60 -2.65
C MET A 230 1.37 2.98 -2.95
N ALA A 231 2.22 3.66 -3.70
CA ALA A 231 3.60 3.21 -3.95
C ALA A 231 4.42 3.15 -2.66
N LEU A 232 4.25 4.11 -1.74
CA LEU A 232 4.86 4.04 -0.42
C LEU A 232 4.29 2.86 0.40
N TYR A 233 2.97 2.69 0.39
CA TYR A 233 2.34 1.58 1.08
C TYR A 233 2.83 0.23 0.56
N ALA A 234 3.09 0.11 -0.74
CA ALA A 234 3.63 -1.07 -1.40
C ALA A 234 5.03 -1.49 -0.92
N VAL A 235 5.82 -0.57 -0.36
CA VAL A 235 7.09 -0.91 0.31
C VAL A 235 6.85 -1.66 1.61
N LEU A 236 5.72 -1.40 2.26
CA LEU A 236 5.40 -1.87 3.61
C LEU A 236 4.38 -3.01 3.63
N GLU A 237 3.54 -3.14 2.60
CA GLU A 237 2.47 -4.13 2.56
C GLU A 237 2.34 -4.79 1.17
N GLN A 238 1.98 -6.05 1.17
CA GLN A 238 1.69 -6.79 -0.06
C GLN A 238 0.19 -6.74 -0.36
N PHE A 239 -0.18 -6.16 -1.50
CA PHE A 239 -1.58 -6.09 -1.93
C PHE A 239 -1.78 -6.34 -3.43
N VAL A 240 -0.70 -6.55 -4.18
CA VAL A 240 -0.74 -6.65 -5.64
C VAL A 240 -1.55 -7.84 -6.13
N MET A 241 -1.55 -8.93 -5.39
CA MET A 241 -2.31 -10.14 -5.74
C MET A 241 -3.80 -10.07 -5.33
N ASN A 242 -4.16 -9.06 -4.55
CA ASN A 242 -5.55 -8.84 -4.18
C ASN A 242 -6.19 -7.86 -5.15
N GLY A 243 -7.01 -8.34 -6.09
CA GLY A 243 -7.66 -7.51 -7.10
C GLY A 243 -8.56 -6.41 -6.51
N PHE A 244 -9.10 -6.60 -5.31
CA PHE A 244 -9.89 -5.61 -4.61
C PHE A 244 -9.04 -4.46 -4.04
N MET A 245 -7.78 -4.73 -3.70
CA MET A 245 -6.85 -3.76 -3.11
C MET A 245 -5.89 -3.16 -4.13
N ASN A 246 -5.72 -3.81 -5.27
CA ASN A 246 -4.73 -3.41 -6.26
C ASN A 246 -5.21 -2.25 -7.15
N ILE A 247 -4.95 -1.03 -6.71
CA ILE A 247 -5.25 0.19 -7.48
C ILE A 247 -4.43 0.26 -8.77
N TYR A 248 -3.27 -0.38 -8.85
CA TYR A 248 -2.46 -0.42 -10.08
C TYR A 248 -3.19 -1.14 -11.22
N ILE A 249 -4.04 -2.13 -10.95
CA ILE A 249 -4.89 -2.78 -11.96
C ILE A 249 -5.87 -1.77 -12.57
N LEU A 250 -6.49 -0.91 -11.75
CA LEU A 250 -7.39 0.13 -12.23
C LEU A 250 -6.67 1.14 -13.13
N LEU A 251 -5.43 1.45 -12.79
CA LEU A 251 -4.57 2.30 -13.60
C LEU A 251 -4.23 1.66 -14.95
N CYS A 252 -3.87 0.39 -14.95
CA CYS A 252 -3.61 -0.36 -16.17
C CYS A 252 -4.85 -0.46 -17.04
N ALA A 253 -6.03 -0.65 -16.44
CA ALA A 253 -7.29 -0.64 -17.16
C ALA A 253 -7.59 0.71 -17.83
N ALA A 254 -7.27 1.83 -17.16
CA ALA A 254 -7.42 3.17 -17.75
C ALA A 254 -6.57 3.39 -19.00
N LEU A 255 -5.44 2.67 -19.16
CA LEU A 255 -4.64 2.70 -20.39
C LEU A 255 -5.31 2.02 -21.57
N LEU A 256 -6.03 0.93 -21.30
CA LEU A 256 -6.72 0.14 -22.33
C LEU A 256 -7.97 0.88 -22.85
N TYR A 257 -8.46 1.83 -22.08
CA TYR A 257 -9.65 2.63 -22.43
C TYR A 257 -9.29 4.12 -22.48
N PRO A 258 -8.75 4.63 -23.60
CA PRO A 258 -8.38 6.04 -23.75
C PRO A 258 -9.50 7.02 -23.40
N GLY A 259 -10.75 6.68 -23.68
CA GLY A 259 -11.92 7.50 -23.34
C GLY A 259 -12.10 7.76 -21.84
N ILE A 260 -11.53 6.94 -20.96
CA ILE A 260 -11.52 7.22 -19.52
C ILE A 260 -10.56 8.39 -19.24
N MET A 261 -9.42 8.45 -19.91
CA MET A 261 -8.43 9.53 -19.78
C MET A 261 -8.97 10.85 -20.35
N ASP A 262 -9.76 10.79 -21.43
CA ASP A 262 -10.39 11.97 -22.02
C ASP A 262 -11.47 12.58 -21.11
N GLY A 263 -12.10 11.77 -20.26
CA GLY A 263 -13.03 12.22 -19.22
C GLY A 263 -12.37 12.82 -17.97
N MET A 264 -11.06 12.62 -17.78
CA MET A 264 -10.30 13.21 -16.69
C MET A 264 -9.91 14.65 -17.06
N LYS A 265 -10.18 15.60 -16.16
CA LYS A 265 -9.76 16.98 -16.37
C LYS A 265 -8.30 17.14 -15.89
N PRO A 266 -7.40 17.63 -16.74
CA PRO A 266 -6.04 17.99 -16.29
C PRO A 266 -6.13 19.07 -15.20
N SER A 267 -5.19 19.08 -14.27
CA SER A 267 -5.09 20.12 -13.25
C SER A 267 -4.88 21.47 -13.92
N GLN A 268 -5.69 22.45 -13.59
CA GLN A 268 -5.44 23.83 -13.99
C GLN A 268 -4.31 24.34 -13.09
N ASP A 269 -3.17 24.67 -13.68
CA ASP A 269 -2.02 25.28 -12.98
C ASP A 269 -2.29 26.74 -12.61
#